data_a793e0e896c0f3c49c9db2fced17dbd7
#
_entry.id   a793e0e896c0f3c49c9db2fced17dbd7
#
_cell.length_a   1.000
_cell.length_b   1.000
_cell.length_c   1.000
_cell.angle_alpha   90.00
_cell.angle_beta   90.00
_cell.angle_gamma   90.00
#
_symmetry.space_group_name_H-M   'P 1'
#
loop_
_entity.id
_entity.type
_entity.pdbx_description
1 polymer ?
#
loop_
_entity_poly.entity_id
_entity_poly.type
_entity_poly.pdbx_seq_one_letter_code
_entity_poly.pdbx_strand_id
1 'polypeptide(L)'
;MRTAVLSTLRPLAGLLLAAMLAGCGTQASQPSPTSSARPRSTATLSIVQPKNDAVVSATTMLVQFQLTGGEIVAQTSTHLTPNQGHIHLSIDGRLISMNYQLQQDVSLAQFAPGPHTLQGEFVAIDHAPFNPRVIARMIFDYEPSG
;
A
#
# COMPACT_ATOMS: atom_id res chain seq x y z
N MET A 1 -66.48 -27.62 -9.47
CA MET A 1 -67.17 -28.34 -10.58
C MET A 1 -66.16 -28.61 -11.64
N ARG A 2 -65.88 -29.91 -11.86
CA ARG A 2 -65.65 -30.58 -13.18
C ARG A 2 -64.41 -30.04 -13.98
N THR A 3 -63.55 -30.79 -14.57
CA THR A 3 -63.31 -32.24 -14.72
C THR A 3 -61.93 -32.43 -15.39
N ALA A 4 -61.27 -33.43 -15.05
CA ALA A 4 -60.01 -33.94 -15.67
C ALA A 4 -60.24 -34.36 -17.12
N VAL A 5 -59.19 -34.30 -17.95
CA VAL A 5 -58.95 -35.33 -19.00
C VAL A 5 -57.47 -35.60 -19.11
N LEU A 6 -57.14 -36.84 -18.86
CA LEU A 6 -55.89 -37.52 -19.26
C LEU A 6 -55.83 -37.65 -20.76
N SER A 7 -54.65 -37.57 -21.33
CA SER A 7 -54.30 -38.36 -22.53
C SER A 7 -52.80 -38.67 -22.56
N THR A 8 -52.54 -39.88 -22.42
CA THR A 8 -51.28 -40.61 -22.63
C THR A 8 -50.96 -40.73 -24.11
N LEU A 9 -49.69 -40.52 -24.49
CA LEU A 9 -49.06 -41.32 -25.56
C LEU A 9 -47.53 -41.32 -25.40
N ARG A 10 -46.94 -42.46 -25.19
CA ARG A 10 -45.56 -42.91 -25.47
C ARG A 10 -45.67 -43.69 -26.79
N PRO A 11 -44.56 -44.10 -27.50
CA PRO A 11 -43.11 -43.89 -27.35
C PRO A 11 -42.42 -43.53 -28.68
N LEU A 12 -41.15 -43.27 -28.71
CA LEU A 12 -40.23 -43.91 -29.68
C LEU A 12 -38.77 -43.65 -29.31
N ALA A 13 -38.07 -44.75 -29.17
CA ALA A 13 -36.63 -44.79 -28.90
C ALA A 13 -35.84 -44.28 -30.09
N GLY A 14 -34.89 -43.39 -29.80
CA GLY A 14 -33.85 -42.99 -30.74
C GLY A 14 -32.51 -43.01 -30.04
N LEU A 15 -31.79 -44.13 -30.17
CA LEU A 15 -30.43 -44.33 -29.68
C LEU A 15 -29.46 -43.55 -30.56
N LEU A 16 -29.03 -42.38 -30.13
CA LEU A 16 -27.92 -41.64 -30.77
C LEU A 16 -26.67 -41.77 -29.94
N LEU A 17 -25.74 -42.59 -30.42
CA LEU A 17 -24.41 -42.82 -29.94
C LEU A 17 -23.55 -41.56 -30.21
N ALA A 18 -23.37 -40.69 -29.20
CA ALA A 18 -22.49 -39.54 -29.30
C ALA A 18 -21.07 -39.97 -28.91
N ALA A 19 -20.18 -40.03 -29.89
CA ALA A 19 -18.74 -40.24 -29.66
C ALA A 19 -18.15 -39.03 -28.93
N MET A 20 -17.69 -39.26 -27.68
CA MET A 20 -16.90 -38.25 -26.94
C MET A 20 -15.47 -38.26 -27.49
N LEU A 21 -15.15 -37.23 -28.30
CA LEU A 21 -13.78 -36.88 -28.62
C LEU A 21 -13.18 -36.19 -27.38
N ALA A 22 -12.39 -36.91 -26.61
CA ALA A 22 -11.56 -36.35 -25.56
C ALA A 22 -10.43 -35.52 -26.20
N GLY A 23 -10.69 -34.23 -26.40
CA GLY A 23 -9.67 -33.28 -26.76
C GLY A 23 -8.80 -32.96 -25.56
N CYS A 24 -7.59 -33.59 -25.48
CA CYS A 24 -6.53 -33.11 -24.60
C CYS A 24 -6.11 -31.71 -25.06
N GLY A 25 -6.77 -30.68 -24.51
CA GLY A 25 -6.30 -29.30 -24.61
C GLY A 25 -5.04 -29.19 -23.78
N THR A 26 -3.88 -29.11 -24.43
CA THR A 26 -2.65 -28.62 -23.81
C THR A 26 -2.88 -27.17 -23.39
N GLN A 27 -3.21 -26.94 -22.12
CA GLN A 27 -3.17 -25.61 -21.55
C GLN A 27 -1.73 -25.13 -21.63
N ALA A 28 -1.47 -24.23 -22.57
CA ALA A 28 -0.22 -23.47 -22.57
C ALA A 28 -0.19 -22.71 -21.23
N SER A 29 0.78 -23.06 -20.37
CA SER A 29 1.04 -22.33 -19.14
C SER A 29 1.38 -20.90 -19.51
N GLN A 30 0.46 -19.97 -19.23
CA GLN A 30 0.77 -18.54 -19.35
C GLN A 30 1.93 -18.26 -18.41
N PRO A 31 3.01 -17.59 -18.89
CA PRO A 31 4.07 -17.17 -17.98
C PRO A 31 3.45 -16.27 -16.92
N SER A 32 3.58 -16.65 -15.66
CA SER A 32 3.21 -15.80 -14.54
C SER A 32 3.92 -14.45 -14.70
N PRO A 33 3.24 -13.31 -14.49
CA PRO A 33 3.89 -12.02 -14.59
C PRO A 33 5.08 -12.04 -13.64
N THR A 34 6.28 -11.88 -14.17
CA THR A 34 7.51 -11.77 -13.40
C THR A 34 7.32 -10.57 -12.48
N SER A 35 7.09 -10.79 -11.20
CA SER A 35 7.10 -9.73 -10.20
C SER A 35 8.49 -9.09 -10.30
N SER A 36 8.57 -7.90 -10.89
CA SER A 36 9.84 -7.18 -10.93
C SER A 36 10.28 -6.97 -9.48
N ALA A 37 11.45 -7.50 -9.14
CA ALA A 37 11.97 -7.40 -7.79
C ALA A 37 12.03 -5.92 -7.40
N ARG A 38 11.52 -5.57 -6.22
CA ARG A 38 11.59 -4.20 -5.70
C ARG A 38 13.03 -3.70 -5.66
N PRO A 39 13.28 -2.44 -6.04
CA PRO A 39 14.62 -1.89 -6.00
C PRO A 39 15.14 -1.88 -4.55
N ARG A 40 16.45 -2.08 -4.42
CA ARG A 40 17.14 -1.91 -3.15
C ARG A 40 17.51 -0.45 -2.96
N SER A 41 17.53 -0.02 -1.70
CA SER A 41 18.06 1.29 -1.33
C SER A 41 19.15 1.12 -0.30
N THR A 42 20.22 1.90 -0.43
CA THR A 42 21.28 2.06 0.57
C THR A 42 21.08 3.34 1.39
N ALA A 43 20.01 4.09 1.10
CA ALA A 43 19.67 5.28 1.82
C ALA A 43 19.32 4.96 3.29
N THR A 44 19.60 5.92 4.16
CA THR A 44 19.16 5.90 5.56
C THR A 44 18.30 7.12 5.84
N LEU A 45 17.24 6.92 6.61
CA LEU A 45 16.32 7.96 7.02
C LEU A 45 16.35 8.09 8.55
N SER A 46 16.35 9.32 9.05
CA SER A 46 16.15 9.62 10.47
C SER A 46 15.19 10.78 10.65
N ILE A 47 14.52 10.82 11.82
CA ILE A 47 13.69 11.95 12.25
C ILE A 47 14.57 12.85 13.10
N VAL A 48 14.70 14.12 12.70
CA VAL A 48 15.50 15.15 13.40
C VAL A 48 14.61 15.94 14.36
N GLN A 49 13.38 16.23 13.92
CA GLN A 49 12.33 16.87 14.69
C GLN A 49 10.99 16.16 14.47
N PRO A 50 10.19 16.02 15.54
CA PRO A 50 10.51 16.29 16.94
C PRO A 50 11.57 15.33 17.45
N LYS A 51 12.07 15.53 18.67
CA LYS A 51 12.94 14.56 19.34
C LYS A 51 12.08 13.41 19.87
N ASN A 52 12.69 12.23 20.00
CA ASN A 52 12.00 11.10 20.63
C ASN A 52 11.54 11.48 22.05
N ASP A 53 10.33 11.05 22.41
CA ASP A 53 9.65 11.36 23.67
C ASP A 53 9.41 12.87 23.89
N ALA A 54 9.38 13.68 22.81
CA ALA A 54 9.04 15.09 22.92
C ALA A 54 7.57 15.29 23.30
N VAL A 55 7.29 16.22 24.17
CA VAL A 55 5.94 16.72 24.44
C VAL A 55 5.62 17.85 23.46
N VAL A 56 4.54 17.73 22.74
CA VAL A 56 4.07 18.70 21.74
C VAL A 56 2.76 19.29 22.24
N SER A 57 2.79 20.58 22.61
CA SER A 57 1.58 21.28 23.10
C SER A 57 0.88 22.11 22.03
N ALA A 58 1.56 22.37 20.92
CA ALA A 58 0.99 23.10 19.79
C ALA A 58 0.12 22.18 18.91
N THR A 59 -0.91 22.74 18.29
CA THR A 59 -1.77 22.02 17.33
C THR A 59 -1.09 21.78 15.98
N THR A 60 0.12 22.33 15.78
CA THR A 60 0.97 22.11 14.61
C THR A 60 2.35 21.69 15.08
N MET A 61 2.88 20.63 14.50
CA MET A 61 4.18 20.06 14.82
C MET A 61 5.09 20.12 13.60
N LEU A 62 6.29 20.69 13.77
CA LEU A 62 7.33 20.62 12.74
C LEU A 62 7.91 19.21 12.71
N VAL A 63 7.83 18.55 11.57
CA VAL A 63 8.53 17.29 11.30
C VAL A 63 9.68 17.56 10.36
N GLN A 64 10.88 17.14 10.75
CA GLN A 64 12.09 17.26 9.96
C GLN A 64 12.79 15.92 9.87
N PHE A 65 13.13 15.53 8.65
CA PHE A 65 13.89 14.33 8.33
C PHE A 65 15.32 14.66 7.93
N GLN A 66 16.19 13.68 8.10
CA GLN A 66 17.49 13.64 7.45
C GLN A 66 17.55 12.37 6.59
N LEU A 67 17.80 12.54 5.31
CA LEU A 67 18.00 11.47 4.34
C LEU A 67 19.46 11.48 3.91
N THR A 68 20.14 10.34 4.04
CA THR A 68 21.53 10.16 3.61
C THR A 68 21.59 9.08 2.55
N GLY A 69 22.32 9.32 1.46
CA GLY A 69 22.47 8.36 0.37
C GLY A 69 21.22 8.16 -0.50
N GLY A 70 20.20 9.01 -0.33
CA GLY A 70 18.99 9.05 -1.13
C GLY A 70 18.75 10.44 -1.76
N GLU A 71 17.93 10.49 -2.77
CA GLU A 71 17.52 11.67 -3.50
C GLU A 71 15.99 11.80 -3.48
N ILE A 72 15.50 12.98 -3.06
CA ILE A 72 14.07 13.28 -3.12
C ILE A 72 13.72 13.74 -4.53
N VAL A 73 12.76 13.05 -5.14
CA VAL A 73 12.24 13.37 -6.48
C VAL A 73 10.73 13.54 -6.45
N ALA A 74 10.26 14.62 -7.05
CA ALA A 74 8.83 15.00 -7.08
C ALA A 74 8.08 14.39 -8.27
N GLN A 75 8.60 13.30 -8.85
CA GLN A 75 8.02 12.64 -10.01
C GLN A 75 7.51 11.27 -9.63
N THR A 76 6.39 10.86 -10.25
CA THR A 76 5.90 9.49 -10.20
C THR A 76 6.26 8.80 -11.49
N SER A 77 6.86 7.60 -11.41
CA SER A 77 7.28 6.82 -12.55
C SER A 77 7.26 5.33 -12.25
N THR A 78 7.08 4.53 -13.27
CA THR A 78 7.27 3.07 -13.20
C THR A 78 8.72 2.64 -13.46
N HIS A 79 9.58 3.57 -13.92
CA HIS A 79 11.01 3.35 -14.06
C HIS A 79 11.71 3.60 -12.73
N LEU A 80 11.90 2.54 -11.97
CA LEU A 80 12.43 2.62 -10.62
C LEU A 80 13.95 2.74 -10.64
N THR A 81 14.44 3.77 -9.97
CA THR A 81 15.87 4.00 -9.75
C THR A 81 16.20 3.76 -8.27
N PRO A 82 17.27 3.01 -7.95
CA PRO A 82 17.71 2.89 -6.57
C PRO A 82 17.96 4.26 -5.94
N ASN A 83 17.60 4.41 -4.67
CA ASN A 83 17.82 5.63 -3.87
C ASN A 83 17.10 6.90 -4.38
N GLN A 84 16.19 6.81 -5.34
CA GLN A 84 15.33 7.92 -5.77
C GLN A 84 13.89 7.70 -5.33
N GLY A 85 13.29 8.70 -4.69
CA GLY A 85 11.95 8.57 -4.14
C GLY A 85 11.49 9.78 -3.37
N HIS A 86 10.54 9.56 -2.46
CA HIS A 86 9.99 10.60 -1.59
C HIS A 86 9.63 10.00 -0.22
N ILE A 87 9.21 10.84 0.72
CA ILE A 87 8.93 10.39 2.07
C ILE A 87 7.41 10.29 2.28
N HIS A 88 6.94 9.11 2.68
CA HIS A 88 5.63 8.94 3.28
C HIS A 88 5.73 9.20 4.78
N LEU A 89 4.97 10.16 5.27
CA LEU A 89 4.84 10.45 6.69
C LEU A 89 3.53 9.87 7.20
N SER A 90 3.59 9.13 8.29
CA SER A 90 2.41 8.61 8.96
C SER A 90 2.47 8.83 10.47
N ILE A 91 1.29 8.97 11.10
CA ILE A 91 1.11 8.97 12.54
C ILE A 91 0.15 7.84 12.88
N ASP A 92 0.53 6.98 13.82
CA ASP A 92 -0.22 5.78 14.24
C ASP A 92 -0.61 4.86 13.09
N GLY A 93 0.27 4.77 12.08
CA GLY A 93 0.04 3.98 10.87
C GLY A 93 -0.88 4.62 9.83
N ARG A 94 -1.47 5.79 10.13
CA ARG A 94 -2.28 6.56 9.18
C ARG A 94 -1.36 7.46 8.35
N LEU A 95 -1.43 7.34 7.02
CA LEU A 95 -0.69 8.21 6.11
C LEU A 95 -1.21 9.65 6.23
N ILE A 96 -0.31 10.58 6.55
CA ILE A 96 -0.59 12.01 6.70
C ILE A 96 -0.21 12.76 5.42
N SER A 97 0.95 12.44 4.86
CA SER A 97 1.43 13.11 3.65
C SER A 97 2.42 12.25 2.88
N MET A 98 2.50 12.54 1.57
CA MET A 98 3.58 12.12 0.68
C MET A 98 4.44 13.35 0.45
N ASN A 99 5.62 13.38 1.03
CA ASN A 99 6.41 14.60 1.12
C ASN A 99 7.62 14.57 0.18
N TYR A 100 7.74 15.62 -0.62
CA TYR A 100 8.87 15.86 -1.52
C TYR A 100 9.88 16.86 -0.93
N GLN A 101 9.84 17.07 0.37
CA GLN A 101 10.75 17.91 1.14
C GLN A 101 11.17 17.19 2.41
N LEU A 102 12.30 17.59 2.99
CA LEU A 102 12.80 17.01 4.23
C LEU A 102 12.15 17.59 5.48
N GLN A 103 11.29 18.59 5.35
CA GLN A 103 10.54 19.14 6.48
C GLN A 103 9.14 19.57 6.07
N GLN A 104 8.22 19.51 7.02
CA GLN A 104 6.85 20.00 6.88
C GLN A 104 6.21 20.25 8.24
N ASP A 105 5.22 21.12 8.25
CA ASP A 105 4.33 21.30 9.38
C ASP A 105 3.16 20.32 9.30
N VAL A 106 2.87 19.64 10.39
CA VAL A 106 1.83 18.64 10.52
C VAL A 106 0.78 19.09 11.52
N SER A 107 -0.48 19.19 11.09
CA SER A 107 -1.59 19.48 11.99
C SER A 107 -1.90 18.29 12.90
N LEU A 108 -1.94 18.52 14.19
CA LEU A 108 -2.33 17.55 15.22
C LEU A 108 -3.79 17.71 15.65
N ALA A 109 -4.56 18.65 15.11
CA ALA A 109 -5.92 18.97 15.52
C ALA A 109 -6.91 17.77 15.43
N GLN A 110 -6.57 16.74 14.67
CA GLN A 110 -7.38 15.53 14.51
C GLN A 110 -6.97 14.38 15.41
N PHE A 111 -5.92 14.55 16.22
CA PHE A 111 -5.40 13.53 17.13
C PHE A 111 -5.87 13.80 18.55
N ALA A 112 -6.12 12.75 19.31
CA ALA A 112 -6.41 12.86 20.72
C ALA A 112 -5.13 13.19 21.52
N PRO A 113 -5.23 13.80 22.70
CA PRO A 113 -4.08 13.89 23.61
C PRO A 113 -3.52 12.53 23.98
N GLY A 114 -2.20 12.44 24.11
CA GLY A 114 -1.48 11.25 24.52
C GLY A 114 -0.34 10.84 23.59
N PRO A 115 0.24 9.64 23.78
CA PRO A 115 1.37 9.16 23.01
C PRO A 115 1.00 8.75 21.60
N HIS A 116 1.80 9.16 20.62
CA HIS A 116 1.64 8.86 19.19
C HIS A 116 2.95 8.36 18.60
N THR A 117 2.83 7.48 17.60
CA THR A 117 3.98 7.01 16.82
C THR A 117 4.08 7.78 15.51
N LEU A 118 5.17 8.53 15.34
CA LEU A 118 5.54 9.17 14.08
C LEU A 118 6.43 8.22 13.27
N GLN A 119 6.12 8.03 12.00
CA GLN A 119 6.92 7.25 11.08
C GLN A 119 7.17 8.01 9.79
N GLY A 120 8.43 8.07 9.36
CA GLY A 120 8.83 8.38 8.01
C GLY A 120 9.24 7.11 7.28
N GLU A 121 8.84 6.98 6.03
CA GLU A 121 9.32 5.93 5.13
C GLU A 121 9.77 6.54 3.82
N PHE A 122 11.03 6.33 3.46
CA PHE A 122 11.51 6.67 2.13
C PHE A 122 11.08 5.58 1.17
N VAL A 123 10.22 5.93 0.23
CA VAL A 123 9.63 5.03 -0.76
C VAL A 123 10.13 5.36 -2.16
N ALA A 124 10.09 4.39 -3.06
CA ALA A 124 10.45 4.60 -4.46
C ALA A 124 9.42 5.51 -5.17
N ILE A 125 9.79 5.98 -6.35
CA ILE A 125 9.00 6.95 -7.13
C ILE A 125 7.63 6.43 -7.58
N ASP A 126 7.35 5.13 -7.44
CA ASP A 126 6.04 4.49 -7.67
C ASP A 126 5.19 4.39 -6.39
N HIS A 127 5.56 5.07 -5.31
CA HIS A 127 4.94 5.07 -3.98
C HIS A 127 5.00 3.74 -3.23
N ALA A 128 5.72 2.74 -3.74
CA ALA A 128 5.87 1.48 -3.04
C ALA A 128 7.25 1.39 -2.33
N PRO A 129 7.36 0.61 -1.26
CA PRO A 129 8.57 0.55 -0.46
C PRO A 129 9.76 -0.03 -1.24
N PHE A 130 10.97 0.37 -0.86
CA PHE A 130 12.19 -0.34 -1.22
C PHE A 130 12.25 -1.72 -0.52
N ASN A 131 13.15 -2.57 -0.97
CA ASN A 131 13.42 -3.85 -0.29
C ASN A 131 14.94 -4.01 -0.02
N PRO A 132 15.38 -3.91 1.26
CA PRO A 132 14.59 -3.67 2.48
C PRO A 132 13.96 -2.28 2.53
N ARG A 133 12.95 -2.12 3.39
CA ARG A 133 12.29 -0.83 3.62
C ARG A 133 13.24 0.14 4.32
N VAL A 134 13.12 1.43 4.00
CA VAL A 134 13.89 2.52 4.61
C VAL A 134 12.95 3.33 5.51
N ILE A 135 13.01 3.08 6.82
CA ILE A 135 12.03 3.60 7.79
C ILE A 135 12.75 4.26 8.96
N ALA A 136 12.21 5.39 9.41
CA ALA A 136 12.49 6.01 10.71
C ALA A 136 11.20 6.07 11.54
N ARG A 137 11.30 5.78 12.84
CA ARG A 137 10.19 5.85 13.79
C ARG A 137 10.61 6.52 15.08
N MET A 138 9.65 7.18 15.71
CA MET A 138 9.79 7.72 17.05
C MET A 138 8.42 7.86 17.73
N ILE A 139 8.40 8.09 19.04
CA ILE A 139 7.20 8.40 19.81
C ILE A 139 7.28 9.87 20.23
N PHE A 140 6.12 10.54 20.22
CA PHE A 140 5.93 11.86 20.83
C PHE A 140 4.62 11.84 21.64
N ASP A 141 4.51 12.72 22.63
CA ASP A 141 3.30 12.89 23.40
C ASP A 141 2.61 14.19 23.00
N TYR A 142 1.34 14.12 22.64
CA TYR A 142 0.55 15.28 22.28
C TYR A 142 -0.26 15.77 23.47
N GLU A 143 0.11 16.92 24.02
CA GLU A 143 -0.55 17.55 25.17
C GLU A 143 -1.02 18.96 24.78
N PRO A 144 -2.17 19.11 24.06
CA PRO A 144 -2.63 20.41 23.63
C PRO A 144 -2.86 21.35 24.81
N SER A 145 -2.32 22.56 24.71
CA SER A 145 -2.66 23.64 25.65
C SER A 145 -4.13 24.00 25.43
N GLY A 146 -4.96 23.84 26.50
CA GLY A 146 -6.38 24.18 26.50
C GLY A 146 -6.63 25.68 26.34
#